data_03aca8f838eb799529614c8872f70b70
#
_entry.id   03aca8f838eb799529614c8872f70b70
#
_cell.length_a   1.000
_cell.length_b   1.000
_cell.length_c   1.000
_cell.angle_alpha   90.00
_cell.angle_beta   90.00
_cell.angle_gamma   90.00
#
_symmetry.space_group_name_H-M   'P 1'
#
loop_
_entity.id
_entity.type
_entity.pdbx_description
1 polymer ?
#
loop_
_entity_poly.entity_id
_entity_poly.type
_entity_poly.pdbx_seq_one_letter_code
_entity_poly.pdbx_strand_id
1 'polypeptide(L)'
;MPRPTRQVRELVGELGRAMQAYQRSTQAYDDAVGRRLGLNPADLRCLDWLVDGPKTAGELSAAVGLKPAATTTLIDRLTDKGYVRRAASPDDRRKVLVEMTEEGMTRTYEMYRPLVEEGQAQLLRLDVDELTRMRDYLVGIQELTDRHRERLAAETGVPGEVGPR
;
A
#
# COMPACT_ATOMS: atom_id res chain seq x y z
N MET A 1 12.55 -10.86 -31.47
CA MET A 1 13.38 -10.06 -30.54
C MET A 1 14.74 -10.76 -30.37
N PRO A 2 15.89 -10.06 -30.41
CA PRO A 2 17.19 -10.66 -30.15
C PRO A 2 17.24 -11.24 -28.73
N ARG A 3 17.93 -12.37 -28.55
CA ARG A 3 18.09 -12.96 -27.21
C ARG A 3 18.93 -12.03 -26.32
N PRO A 4 18.50 -11.80 -25.04
CA PRO A 4 19.26 -10.96 -24.13
C PRO A 4 20.67 -11.50 -23.90
N THR A 5 21.64 -10.62 -23.80
CA THR A 5 23.04 -10.99 -23.53
C THR A 5 23.17 -11.61 -22.13
N ARG A 6 24.28 -12.30 -21.87
CA ARG A 6 24.60 -12.86 -20.54
C ARG A 6 24.56 -11.77 -19.47
N GLN A 7 25.19 -10.65 -19.73
CA GLN A 7 25.26 -9.50 -18.83
C GLN A 7 23.86 -8.95 -18.48
N VAL A 8 22.94 -8.86 -19.47
CA VAL A 8 21.54 -8.42 -19.21
C VAL A 8 20.82 -9.40 -18.27
N ARG A 9 21.01 -10.70 -18.46
CA ARG A 9 20.39 -11.70 -17.57
C ARG A 9 20.92 -11.65 -16.14
N GLU A 10 22.21 -11.41 -15.97
CA GLU A 10 22.86 -11.25 -14.66
C GLU A 10 22.30 -10.03 -13.93
N LEU A 11 22.23 -8.87 -14.61
CA LEU A 11 21.65 -7.63 -14.06
C LEU A 11 20.16 -7.77 -13.70
N VAL A 12 19.37 -8.45 -14.51
CA VAL A 12 17.95 -8.75 -14.18
C VAL A 12 17.84 -9.56 -12.89
N GLY A 13 18.73 -10.56 -12.71
CA GLY A 13 18.78 -11.33 -11.47
C GLY A 13 19.20 -10.48 -10.24
N GLU A 14 20.17 -9.59 -10.42
CA GLU A 14 20.61 -8.65 -9.37
C GLU A 14 19.50 -7.67 -8.99
N LEU A 15 18.80 -7.09 -9.97
CA LEU A 15 17.67 -6.21 -9.76
C LEU A 15 16.55 -6.92 -8.97
N GLY A 16 16.21 -8.15 -9.34
CA GLY A 16 15.21 -8.95 -8.60
C GLY A 16 15.59 -9.15 -7.12
N ARG A 17 16.88 -9.45 -6.85
CA ARG A 17 17.38 -9.57 -5.46
C ARG A 17 17.32 -8.22 -4.71
N ALA A 18 17.70 -7.14 -5.37
CA ALA A 18 17.64 -5.79 -4.79
C ALA A 18 16.20 -5.39 -4.43
N MET A 19 15.23 -5.66 -5.33
CA MET A 19 13.81 -5.41 -5.06
C MET A 19 13.29 -6.20 -3.86
N GLN A 20 13.64 -7.49 -3.76
CA GLN A 20 13.26 -8.31 -2.60
C GLN A 20 13.90 -7.80 -1.30
N ALA A 21 15.15 -7.36 -1.34
CA ALA A 21 15.82 -6.77 -0.18
C ALA A 21 15.14 -5.46 0.23
N TYR A 22 14.81 -4.60 -0.73
CA TYR A 22 14.09 -3.35 -0.50
C TYR A 22 12.73 -3.59 0.16
N GLN A 23 11.92 -4.52 -0.38
CA GLN A 23 10.63 -4.88 0.21
C GLN A 23 10.74 -5.32 1.67
N ARG A 24 11.74 -6.16 2.00
CA ARG A 24 11.97 -6.57 3.39
C ARG A 24 12.36 -5.40 4.29
N SER A 25 13.20 -4.48 3.79
CA SER A 25 13.63 -3.30 4.55
C SER A 25 12.47 -2.34 4.81
N THR A 26 11.63 -2.11 3.80
CA THR A 26 10.42 -1.28 3.93
C THR A 26 9.47 -1.89 4.96
N GLN A 27 9.18 -3.20 4.86
CA GLN A 27 8.33 -3.86 5.84
C GLN A 27 8.89 -3.77 7.28
N ALA A 28 10.19 -3.95 7.45
CA ALA A 28 10.82 -3.83 8.78
C ALA A 28 10.73 -2.39 9.32
N TYR A 29 10.82 -1.39 8.44
CA TYR A 29 10.64 0.02 8.81
C TYR A 29 9.19 0.28 9.24
N ASP A 30 8.20 -0.18 8.48
CA ASP A 30 6.77 -0.06 8.79
C ASP A 30 6.45 -0.72 10.14
N ASP A 31 7.01 -1.90 10.41
CA ASP A 31 6.86 -2.57 11.69
C ASP A 31 7.45 -1.74 12.86
N ALA A 32 8.57 -1.05 12.63
CA ALA A 32 9.18 -0.17 13.62
C ALA A 32 8.32 1.09 13.85
N VAL A 33 7.81 1.70 12.80
CA VAL A 33 6.85 2.81 12.87
C VAL A 33 5.58 2.39 13.61
N GLY A 34 5.01 1.23 13.27
CA GLY A 34 3.83 0.68 13.93
C GLY A 34 4.04 0.53 15.43
N ARG A 35 5.15 -0.06 15.85
CA ARG A 35 5.51 -0.16 17.28
C ARG A 35 5.60 1.21 17.96
N ARG A 36 6.23 2.18 17.29
CA ARG A 36 6.39 3.55 17.82
C ARG A 36 5.06 4.29 17.99
N LEU A 37 4.12 4.09 17.06
CA LEU A 37 2.80 4.73 17.07
C LEU A 37 1.74 3.91 17.83
N GLY A 38 2.05 2.70 18.28
CA GLY A 38 1.10 1.77 18.90
C GLY A 38 0.05 1.27 17.89
N LEU A 39 0.44 1.12 16.61
CA LEU A 39 -0.39 0.65 15.50
C LEU A 39 0.06 -0.74 15.06
N ASN A 40 -0.89 -1.57 14.65
CA ASN A 40 -0.57 -2.85 14.03
C ASN A 40 -0.41 -2.72 12.50
N PRO A 41 0.10 -3.73 11.78
CA PRO A 41 0.32 -3.66 10.34
C PRO A 41 -0.94 -3.36 9.52
N ALA A 42 -2.12 -3.80 9.97
CA ALA A 42 -3.38 -3.51 9.27
C ALA A 42 -3.80 -2.03 9.48
N ASP A 43 -3.51 -1.47 10.65
CA ASP A 43 -3.73 -0.05 10.94
C ASP A 43 -2.89 0.83 10.00
N LEU A 44 -1.59 0.54 9.87
CA LEU A 44 -0.70 1.29 8.97
C LEU A 44 -1.13 1.18 7.51
N ARG A 45 -1.48 -0.02 7.03
CA ARG A 45 -2.02 -0.18 5.68
C ARG A 45 -3.30 0.62 5.44
N CYS A 46 -4.19 0.69 6.44
CA CYS A 46 -5.40 1.50 6.34
C CYS A 46 -5.06 2.99 6.21
N LEU A 47 -4.13 3.49 7.02
CA LEU A 47 -3.68 4.88 6.93
C LEU A 47 -3.00 5.18 5.59
N ASP A 48 -2.17 4.28 5.08
CA ASP A 48 -1.52 4.41 3.77
C ASP A 48 -2.56 4.61 2.64
N TRP A 49 -3.61 3.79 2.61
CA TRP A 49 -4.70 3.96 1.64
C TRP A 49 -5.49 5.27 1.80
N LEU A 50 -5.50 5.86 3.00
CA LEU A 50 -6.19 7.12 3.28
C LEU A 50 -5.34 8.36 2.95
N VAL A 51 -4.04 8.20 2.66
CA VAL A 51 -3.18 9.29 2.16
C VAL A 51 -3.71 9.83 0.82
N ASP A 52 -4.24 8.96 -0.03
CA ASP A 52 -4.81 9.33 -1.33
C ASP A 52 -6.22 9.95 -1.23
N GLY A 53 -6.73 10.14 -0.02
CA GLY A 53 -8.03 10.75 0.24
C GLY A 53 -9.04 9.85 0.94
N PRO A 54 -10.22 10.41 1.27
CA PRO A 54 -11.26 9.71 1.99
C PRO A 54 -11.79 8.48 1.25
N LYS A 55 -12.13 7.42 2.00
CA LYS A 55 -12.65 6.15 1.45
C LYS A 55 -13.82 5.64 2.29
N THR A 56 -14.70 4.87 1.67
CA THR A 56 -15.75 4.13 2.37
C THR A 56 -15.14 2.94 3.14
N ALA A 57 -15.84 2.44 4.16
CA ALA A 57 -15.43 1.23 4.87
C ALA A 57 -15.34 0.01 3.94
N GLY A 58 -16.17 -0.06 2.89
CA GLY A 58 -16.13 -1.13 1.89
C GLY A 58 -14.85 -1.09 1.05
N GLU A 59 -14.44 0.10 0.58
CA GLU A 59 -13.18 0.30 -0.15
C GLU A 59 -11.98 -0.04 0.72
N LEU A 60 -11.97 0.38 2.00
CA LEU A 60 -10.92 0.02 2.94
C LEU A 60 -10.87 -1.50 3.22
N SER A 61 -12.04 -2.14 3.33
CA SER A 61 -12.13 -3.61 3.49
C SER A 61 -11.44 -4.35 2.34
N ALA A 62 -11.72 -3.94 1.10
CA ALA A 62 -11.08 -4.50 -0.09
C ALA A 62 -9.58 -4.20 -0.13
N ALA A 63 -9.18 -2.96 0.16
CA ALA A 63 -7.80 -2.48 0.09
C ALA A 63 -6.89 -3.13 1.15
N VAL A 64 -7.38 -3.27 2.39
CA VAL A 64 -6.62 -3.88 3.50
C VAL A 64 -6.70 -5.41 3.49
N GLY A 65 -7.65 -5.99 2.73
CA GLY A 65 -7.87 -7.45 2.67
C GLY A 65 -8.51 -8.02 3.94
N LEU A 66 -9.36 -7.26 4.60
CA LEU A 66 -10.09 -7.67 5.80
C LEU A 66 -11.57 -7.88 5.52
N LYS A 67 -12.22 -8.73 6.33
CA LYS A 67 -13.68 -8.84 6.31
C LYS A 67 -14.34 -7.57 6.86
N PRO A 68 -15.58 -7.22 6.44
CA PRO A 68 -16.24 -5.96 6.85
C PRO A 68 -16.29 -5.73 8.36
N ALA A 69 -16.59 -6.76 9.17
CA ALA A 69 -16.61 -6.63 10.63
C ALA A 69 -15.24 -6.28 11.22
N ALA A 70 -14.16 -6.91 10.73
CA ALA A 70 -12.80 -6.61 11.15
C ALA A 70 -12.36 -5.20 10.72
N THR A 71 -12.79 -4.74 9.54
CA THR A 71 -12.55 -3.39 9.05
C THR A 71 -13.26 -2.35 9.93
N THR A 72 -14.50 -2.61 10.33
CA THR A 72 -15.23 -1.72 11.27
C THR A 72 -14.45 -1.57 12.57
N THR A 73 -14.02 -2.69 13.17
CA THR A 73 -13.22 -2.68 14.41
C THR A 73 -11.89 -1.94 14.24
N LEU A 74 -11.24 -2.08 13.08
CA LEU A 74 -10.02 -1.36 12.74
C LEU A 74 -10.27 0.16 12.68
N ILE A 75 -11.33 0.57 11.99
CA ILE A 75 -11.71 1.99 11.86
C ILE A 75 -12.06 2.58 13.24
N ASP A 76 -12.82 1.86 14.07
CA ASP A 76 -13.16 2.31 15.42
C ASP A 76 -11.90 2.53 16.26
N ARG A 77 -10.98 1.56 16.25
CA ARG A 77 -9.70 1.68 16.96
C ARG A 77 -8.85 2.87 16.48
N LEU A 78 -8.79 3.11 15.17
CA LEU A 78 -8.07 4.27 14.62
C LEU A 78 -8.78 5.59 14.98
N THR A 79 -10.11 5.59 15.06
CA THR A 79 -10.90 6.75 15.50
C THR A 79 -10.63 7.04 16.98
N ASP A 80 -10.67 6.03 17.85
CA ASP A 80 -10.38 6.16 19.28
C ASP A 80 -8.97 6.68 19.55
N LYS A 81 -8.02 6.33 18.68
CA LYS A 81 -6.64 6.83 18.75
C LYS A 81 -6.43 8.20 18.08
N GLY A 82 -7.46 8.79 17.48
CA GLY A 82 -7.42 10.10 16.85
C GLY A 82 -6.76 10.13 15.47
N TYR A 83 -6.49 8.99 14.82
CA TYR A 83 -5.86 8.95 13.49
C TYR A 83 -6.83 9.22 12.36
N VAL A 84 -8.07 8.78 12.51
CA VAL A 84 -9.12 8.93 11.48
C VAL A 84 -10.41 9.45 12.08
N ARG A 85 -11.29 9.95 11.22
CA ARG A 85 -12.66 10.31 11.57
C ARG A 85 -13.63 9.84 10.48
N ARG A 86 -14.89 9.70 10.85
CA ARG A 86 -15.98 9.49 9.90
C ARG A 86 -16.58 10.82 9.50
N ALA A 87 -16.80 11.02 8.20
CA ALA A 87 -17.41 12.21 7.63
C ALA A 87 -18.51 11.82 6.64
N ALA A 88 -19.51 12.67 6.46
CA ALA A 88 -20.47 12.51 5.38
C ALA A 88 -19.80 12.80 4.03
N SER A 89 -20.11 12.00 3.01
CA SER A 89 -19.63 12.29 1.66
C SER A 89 -20.23 13.61 1.15
N PRO A 90 -19.44 14.48 0.53
CA PRO A 90 -19.95 15.69 -0.10
C PRO A 90 -20.89 15.39 -1.27
N ASP A 91 -20.68 14.30 -1.98
CA ASP A 91 -21.43 13.93 -3.19
C ASP A 91 -22.69 13.12 -2.88
N ASP A 92 -22.71 12.37 -1.77
CA ASP A 92 -23.84 11.54 -1.36
C ASP A 92 -23.92 11.43 0.17
N ARG A 93 -24.84 12.17 0.77
CA ARG A 93 -25.04 12.23 2.23
C ARG A 93 -25.40 10.87 2.88
N ARG A 94 -25.74 9.86 2.08
CA ARG A 94 -25.97 8.49 2.58
C ARG A 94 -24.68 7.71 2.78
N LYS A 95 -23.59 8.18 2.16
CA LYS A 95 -22.26 7.54 2.27
C LYS A 95 -21.47 8.15 3.42
N VAL A 96 -20.93 7.27 4.25
CA VAL A 96 -19.97 7.63 5.30
C VAL A 96 -18.57 7.32 4.79
N LEU A 97 -17.74 8.33 4.79
CA LEU A 97 -16.33 8.24 4.44
C LEU A 97 -15.50 8.18 5.72
N VAL A 98 -14.37 7.53 5.64
CA VAL A 98 -13.29 7.55 6.61
C VAL A 98 -12.17 8.39 6.03
N GLU A 99 -11.67 9.32 6.79
CA GLU A 99 -10.56 10.20 6.39
C GLU A 99 -9.57 10.36 7.54
N MET A 100 -8.32 10.65 7.20
CA MET A 100 -7.31 10.97 8.21
C MET A 100 -7.64 12.30 8.88
N THR A 101 -7.40 12.38 10.18
CA THR A 101 -7.38 13.66 10.88
C THR A 101 -6.07 14.40 10.57
N GLU A 102 -6.05 15.71 10.75
CA GLU A 102 -4.81 16.50 10.63
C GLU A 102 -3.72 15.99 11.60
N GLU A 103 -4.12 15.68 12.84
CA GLU A 103 -3.22 15.11 13.84
C GLU A 103 -2.70 13.73 13.40
N GLY A 104 -3.59 12.85 12.94
CA GLY A 104 -3.22 11.52 12.45
C GLY A 104 -2.24 11.57 11.28
N MET A 105 -2.49 12.48 10.34
CA MET A 105 -1.60 12.72 9.21
C MET A 105 -0.23 13.21 9.67
N THR A 106 -0.18 14.23 10.53
CA THR A 106 1.07 14.79 11.06
C THR A 106 1.88 13.72 11.80
N ARG A 107 1.26 12.99 12.74
CA ARG A 107 1.93 11.96 13.52
C ARG A 107 2.49 10.83 12.65
N THR A 108 1.76 10.43 11.63
CA THR A 108 2.23 9.39 10.69
C THR A 108 3.34 9.94 9.82
N TYR A 109 3.15 11.12 9.22
CA TYR A 109 4.14 11.72 8.33
C TYR A 109 5.49 11.97 9.02
N GLU A 110 5.51 12.45 10.27
CA GLU A 110 6.76 12.69 11.00
C GLU A 110 7.63 11.44 11.17
N MET A 111 7.02 10.25 11.22
CA MET A 111 7.78 9.00 11.27
C MET A 111 8.48 8.67 9.94
N TYR A 112 7.87 9.04 8.82
CA TYR A 112 8.42 8.75 7.49
C TYR A 112 9.25 9.90 6.92
N ARG A 113 9.06 11.12 7.41
CA ARG A 113 9.69 12.34 6.89
C ARG A 113 11.22 12.23 6.72
N PRO A 114 12.02 11.75 7.70
CA PRO A 114 13.46 11.65 7.51
C PRO A 114 13.84 10.71 6.36
N LEU A 115 13.15 9.57 6.24
CA LEU A 115 13.40 8.61 5.14
C LEU A 115 13.01 9.21 3.79
N VAL A 116 11.89 9.93 3.73
CA VAL A 116 11.41 10.58 2.50
C VAL A 116 12.37 11.69 2.07
N GLU A 117 12.80 12.55 2.98
CA GLU A 117 13.72 13.66 2.70
C GLU A 117 15.09 13.14 2.19
N GLU A 118 15.66 12.14 2.86
CA GLU A 118 16.92 11.51 2.44
C GLU A 118 16.77 10.79 1.09
N GLY A 119 15.68 10.09 0.88
CA GLY A 119 15.36 9.43 -0.40
C GLY A 119 15.20 10.42 -1.55
N GLN A 120 14.48 11.52 -1.33
CA GLN A 120 14.35 12.61 -2.31
C GLN A 120 15.71 13.24 -2.65
N ALA A 121 16.57 13.48 -1.65
CA ALA A 121 17.90 14.02 -1.87
C ALA A 121 18.78 13.09 -2.72
N GLN A 122 18.58 11.78 -2.68
CA GLN A 122 19.26 10.82 -3.57
C GLN A 122 18.70 10.90 -5.00
N LEU A 123 17.37 10.95 -5.15
CA LEU A 123 16.72 11.03 -6.46
C LEU A 123 17.05 12.33 -7.20
N LEU A 124 17.17 13.45 -6.49
CA LEU A 124 17.54 14.75 -7.08
C LEU A 124 18.97 14.80 -7.69
N ARG A 125 19.76 13.75 -7.52
CA ARG A 125 21.09 13.61 -8.16
C ARG A 125 21.02 12.95 -9.54
N LEU A 126 19.88 12.37 -9.87
CA LEU A 126 19.63 11.69 -11.14
C LEU A 126 19.15 12.68 -12.20
N ASP A 127 19.43 12.37 -13.46
CA ASP A 127 18.88 13.13 -14.57
C ASP A 127 17.41 12.76 -14.88
N VAL A 128 16.79 13.55 -15.77
CA VAL A 128 15.37 13.37 -16.14
C VAL A 128 15.13 12.01 -16.80
N ASP A 129 16.07 11.53 -17.62
CA ASP A 129 15.92 10.26 -18.34
C ASP A 129 16.04 9.07 -17.37
N GLU A 130 16.95 9.15 -16.40
CA GLU A 130 17.09 8.14 -15.34
C GLU A 130 15.82 8.07 -14.47
N LEU A 131 15.34 9.22 -14.00
CA LEU A 131 14.09 9.29 -13.21
C LEU A 131 12.90 8.80 -14.01
N THR A 132 12.80 9.13 -15.29
CA THR A 132 11.70 8.68 -16.16
C THR A 132 11.74 7.17 -16.31
N ARG A 133 12.89 6.57 -16.58
CA ARG A 133 13.03 5.10 -16.68
C ARG A 133 12.70 4.39 -15.38
N MET A 134 13.13 4.94 -14.23
CA MET A 134 12.80 4.38 -12.92
C MET A 134 11.30 4.42 -12.65
N ARG A 135 10.67 5.56 -12.88
CA ARG A 135 9.21 5.71 -12.74
C ARG A 135 8.45 4.71 -13.60
N ASP A 136 8.76 4.64 -14.89
CA ASP A 136 8.06 3.79 -15.85
C ASP A 136 8.24 2.30 -15.51
N TYR A 137 9.42 1.92 -15.04
CA TYR A 137 9.66 0.57 -14.54
C TYR A 137 8.81 0.26 -13.29
N LEU A 138 8.77 1.16 -12.30
CA LEU A 138 7.98 0.97 -11.08
C LEU A 138 6.49 0.88 -11.38
N VAL A 139 5.97 1.75 -12.25
CA VAL A 139 4.56 1.70 -12.70
C VAL A 139 4.27 0.36 -13.40
N GLY A 140 5.13 -0.07 -14.31
CA GLY A 140 4.95 -1.35 -15.02
C GLY A 140 4.97 -2.58 -14.10
N ILE A 141 5.83 -2.59 -13.08
CA ILE A 141 5.87 -3.67 -12.07
C ILE A 141 4.65 -3.63 -11.16
N GLN A 142 4.18 -2.45 -10.77
CA GLN A 142 2.94 -2.30 -10.02
C GLN A 142 1.76 -2.88 -10.80
N GLU A 143 1.53 -2.44 -12.04
CA GLU A 143 0.46 -2.95 -12.89
C GLU A 143 0.54 -4.48 -13.10
N LEU A 144 1.76 -5.01 -13.28
CA LEU A 144 1.97 -6.46 -13.40
C LEU A 144 1.52 -7.18 -12.13
N THR A 145 1.92 -6.66 -10.97
CA THR A 145 1.59 -7.24 -9.66
C THR A 145 0.08 -7.21 -9.40
N ASP A 146 -0.58 -6.09 -9.71
CA ASP A 146 -2.02 -5.93 -9.55
C ASP A 146 -2.80 -6.92 -10.42
N ARG A 147 -2.43 -7.06 -11.69
CA ARG A 147 -3.05 -8.07 -12.57
C ARG A 147 -2.91 -9.50 -12.05
N HIS A 148 -1.75 -9.86 -11.49
CA HIS A 148 -1.56 -11.19 -10.91
C HIS A 148 -2.34 -11.38 -9.61
N ARG A 149 -2.41 -10.36 -8.75
CA ARG A 149 -3.23 -10.36 -7.54
C ARG A 149 -4.71 -10.57 -7.86
N GLU A 150 -5.24 -9.89 -8.88
CA GLU A 150 -6.63 -10.04 -9.34
C GLU A 150 -6.91 -11.46 -9.86
N ARG A 151 -5.98 -12.07 -10.59
CA ARG A 151 -6.12 -13.47 -11.03
C ARG A 151 -6.20 -14.43 -9.86
N LEU A 152 -5.33 -14.30 -8.86
CA LEU A 152 -5.35 -15.12 -7.66
C LEU A 152 -6.66 -14.94 -6.87
N ALA A 153 -7.18 -13.73 -6.79
CA ALA A 153 -8.46 -13.46 -6.13
C ALA A 153 -9.64 -14.13 -6.89
N ALA A 154 -9.62 -14.11 -8.22
CA ALA A 154 -10.64 -14.77 -9.04
C ALA A 154 -10.58 -16.32 -8.93
N GLU A 155 -9.40 -16.89 -8.81
CA GLU A 155 -9.20 -18.36 -8.66
C GLU A 155 -9.64 -18.85 -7.27
N THR A 156 -9.53 -18.03 -6.22
CA THR A 156 -10.01 -18.40 -4.87
C THR A 156 -11.52 -18.33 -4.70
N GLY A 157 -12.24 -17.76 -5.65
CA GLY A 157 -13.70 -17.78 -5.76
C GLY A 157 -14.27 -19.05 -6.37
N VAL A 158 -13.72 -20.25 -6.08
CA VAL A 158 -14.27 -21.54 -6.55
C VAL A 158 -15.70 -21.70 -6.04
N PRO A 159 -16.71 -21.93 -6.92
CA PRO A 159 -18.06 -22.29 -6.49
C PRO A 159 -17.97 -23.64 -5.81
N GLY A 160 -18.15 -23.65 -4.49
CA GLY A 160 -18.23 -24.85 -3.72
C GLY A 160 -19.47 -25.65 -4.08
N GLU A 161 -19.28 -26.97 -4.19
CA GLU A 161 -20.20 -28.05 -3.92
C GLU A 161 -21.48 -28.13 -4.77
N VAL A 162 -21.36 -28.87 -5.84
CA VAL A 162 -22.47 -29.72 -6.26
C VAL A 162 -22.55 -30.86 -5.24
N GLY A 163 -23.51 -30.79 -4.32
CA GLY A 163 -23.86 -31.88 -3.40
C GLY A 163 -24.32 -33.10 -4.16
N PRO A 164 -24.06 -34.32 -3.65
CA PRO A 164 -24.52 -35.56 -4.27
C PRO A 164 -26.04 -35.69 -4.19
N ARG A 165 -26.60 -36.19 -5.28
CA ARG A 165 -28.02 -36.59 -5.37
C ARG A 165 -28.30 -37.81 -4.50
#